data_ada42cfc11b22388f5625c182a48407b
#
_entry.id   ada42cfc11b22388f5625c182a48407b
#
_cell.length_a   1.000
_cell.length_b   1.000
_cell.length_c   1.000
_cell.angle_alpha   90.00
_cell.angle_beta   90.00
_cell.angle_gamma   90.00
#
_symmetry.space_group_name_H-M   'P 1'
#
loop_
_entity.id
_entity.type
_entity.pdbx_description
1 polymer ?
#
loop_
_entity_poly.entity_id
_entity_poly.type
_entity_poly.pdbx_seq_one_letter_code
_entity_poly.pdbx_strand_id
1 'polypeptide(L)'
;MQSTAHESYTNRLITIEKAWWRKILDPQIPYRWFLKKQSPGFMLEIGCGIGRNLLNNGGQGVGLDHNPSSVALARGRGLTAFTPSQFLESRYNQDSSYDSLLLAHVVEHMTAQEAKKLVQQYLRYLKPGGKLILICPQKAGFKSDSTHVEYFDLVKMQELAEGLGLLVLKQESFPFPPFIGRFFVYNEWVLVASKPMTSAR
;
A
#
# COMPACT_ATOMS: atom_id res chain seq x y z
N MET A 1 0.45 -9.30 -20.70
CA MET A 1 0.44 -8.57 -19.41
C MET A 1 0.76 -7.12 -19.69
N GLN A 2 -0.17 -6.18 -19.47
CA GLN A 2 0.15 -4.75 -19.51
C GLN A 2 0.92 -4.41 -18.23
N SER A 3 2.22 -4.19 -18.39
CA SER A 3 3.10 -3.82 -17.28
C SER A 3 2.70 -2.46 -16.73
N THR A 4 2.53 -2.35 -15.42
CA THR A 4 2.34 -1.07 -14.70
C THR A 4 3.56 -0.14 -14.81
N ALA A 5 4.64 -0.58 -15.47
CA ALA A 5 5.85 0.19 -15.76
C ALA A 5 5.69 1.21 -16.91
N HIS A 6 4.55 1.25 -17.60
CA HIS A 6 4.34 2.15 -18.72
C HIS A 6 3.99 3.59 -18.27
N GLU A 7 4.51 4.59 -19.01
CA GLU A 7 4.12 6.01 -18.85
C GLU A 7 2.60 6.24 -18.90
N SER A 8 1.87 5.39 -19.63
CA SER A 8 0.41 5.40 -19.71
C SER A 8 -0.27 5.22 -18.33
N TYR A 9 0.29 4.38 -17.45
CA TYR A 9 -0.22 4.19 -16.09
C TYR A 9 -0.04 5.44 -15.25
N THR A 10 1.14 6.04 -15.30
CA THR A 10 1.45 7.28 -14.58
C THR A 10 0.58 8.45 -15.05
N ASN A 11 0.38 8.59 -16.38
CA ASN A 11 -0.51 9.59 -16.96
C ASN A 11 -1.98 9.40 -16.55
N ARG A 12 -2.45 8.14 -16.45
CA ARG A 12 -3.79 7.82 -15.93
C ARG A 12 -3.94 8.29 -14.47
N LEU A 13 -2.94 8.07 -13.61
CA LEU A 13 -2.97 8.54 -12.21
C LEU A 13 -3.04 10.07 -12.12
N ILE A 14 -2.28 10.80 -12.96
CA ILE A 14 -2.30 12.27 -13.01
C ILE A 14 -3.65 12.79 -13.49
N THR A 15 -4.23 12.18 -14.54
CA THR A 15 -5.53 12.59 -15.08
C THR A 15 -6.64 12.43 -14.05
N ILE A 16 -6.59 11.33 -13.28
CA ILE A 16 -7.53 11.09 -12.18
C ILE A 16 -7.41 12.17 -11.09
N GLU A 17 -6.23 12.70 -10.83
CA GLU A 17 -6.03 13.77 -9.83
C GLU A 17 -6.48 15.16 -10.30
N LYS A 18 -6.38 15.47 -11.60
CA LYS A 18 -6.64 16.82 -12.15
C LYS A 18 -8.11 17.17 -12.36
N ALA A 19 -9.07 16.29 -12.09
CA ALA A 19 -10.49 16.56 -12.25
C ALA A 19 -10.93 17.76 -11.40
N TRP A 20 -11.53 18.80 -12.00
CA TRP A 20 -11.85 20.11 -11.40
C TRP A 20 -12.72 20.04 -10.15
N TRP A 21 -13.67 19.10 -10.07
CA TRP A 21 -14.54 18.89 -8.90
C TRP A 21 -13.77 18.41 -7.64
N ARG A 22 -12.56 17.84 -7.81
CA ARG A 22 -11.66 17.43 -6.74
C ARG A 22 -11.00 18.62 -6.03
N LYS A 23 -11.02 19.81 -6.62
CA LYS A 23 -10.60 21.04 -5.95
C LYS A 23 -11.62 21.50 -4.91
N ILE A 24 -12.88 21.08 -5.04
CA ILE A 24 -13.99 21.44 -4.15
C ILE A 24 -14.23 20.36 -3.09
N LEU A 25 -14.10 19.08 -3.48
CA LEU A 25 -14.26 17.93 -2.61
C LEU A 25 -12.98 17.09 -2.74
N ASP A 26 -12.04 17.24 -1.81
CA ASP A 26 -10.84 16.40 -1.78
C ASP A 26 -11.20 14.94 -1.44
N PRO A 27 -11.26 14.02 -2.42
CA PRO A 27 -11.64 12.63 -2.18
C PRO A 27 -10.58 11.88 -1.36
N GLN A 28 -9.43 12.51 -1.09
CA GLN A 28 -8.39 11.95 -0.24
C GLN A 28 -8.65 12.21 1.26
N ILE A 29 -9.60 13.08 1.62
CA ILE A 29 -9.90 13.36 3.04
C ILE A 29 -10.27 12.08 3.81
N PRO A 30 -11.22 11.23 3.33
CA PRO A 30 -11.52 9.97 4.02
C PRO A 30 -10.31 9.06 4.13
N TYR A 31 -9.51 8.92 3.05
CA TYR A 31 -8.31 8.09 3.04
C TYR A 31 -7.21 8.61 3.97
N ARG A 32 -7.02 9.93 4.02
CA ARG A 32 -6.09 10.59 4.96
C ARG A 32 -6.49 10.33 6.41
N TRP A 33 -7.78 10.52 6.72
CA TRP A 33 -8.30 10.24 8.06
C TRP A 33 -8.15 8.75 8.41
N PHE A 34 -8.51 7.88 7.48
CA PHE A 34 -8.41 6.45 7.65
C PHE A 34 -6.97 5.98 7.90
N LEU A 35 -6.02 6.43 7.08
CA LEU A 35 -4.60 6.08 7.24
C LEU A 35 -4.04 6.59 8.57
N LYS A 36 -4.38 7.83 8.96
CA LYS A 36 -4.01 8.38 10.27
C LYS A 36 -4.54 7.54 11.43
N LYS A 37 -5.76 7.02 11.33
CA LYS A 37 -6.37 6.13 12.34
C LYS A 37 -5.57 4.83 12.54
N GLN A 38 -4.85 4.36 11.53
CA GLN A 38 -3.96 3.20 11.65
C GLN A 38 -2.65 3.53 12.37
N SER A 39 -2.34 4.82 12.59
CA SER A 39 -1.11 5.31 13.23
C SER A 39 0.14 4.67 12.57
N PRO A 40 0.41 4.94 11.29
CA PRO A 40 1.46 4.25 10.54
C PRO A 40 2.87 4.65 10.97
N GLY A 41 3.06 5.80 11.64
CA GLY A 41 4.39 6.28 12.02
C GLY A 41 5.29 6.56 10.82
N PHE A 42 6.58 6.25 10.92
CA PHE A 42 7.52 6.31 9.80
C PHE A 42 7.33 5.08 8.91
N MET A 43 6.72 5.28 7.77
CA MET A 43 6.16 4.23 6.90
C MET A 43 7.09 3.87 5.75
N LEU A 44 7.21 2.57 5.42
CA LEU A 44 7.71 2.12 4.13
C LEU A 44 6.52 1.68 3.27
N GLU A 45 6.26 2.39 2.17
CA GLU A 45 5.19 2.07 1.23
C GLU A 45 5.77 1.34 0.01
N ILE A 46 5.33 0.11 -0.22
CA ILE A 46 5.68 -0.69 -1.39
C ILE A 46 4.60 -0.52 -2.45
N GLY A 47 4.99 -0.14 -3.67
CA GLY A 47 4.06 0.25 -4.74
C GLY A 47 3.48 1.65 -4.50
N CYS A 48 4.30 2.62 -4.11
CA CYS A 48 3.83 3.96 -3.72
C CYS A 48 3.24 4.77 -4.89
N GLY A 49 3.46 4.35 -6.14
CA GLY A 49 3.06 5.12 -7.30
C GLY A 49 3.58 6.56 -7.23
N ILE A 50 2.69 7.51 -7.38
CA ILE A 50 2.99 8.95 -7.31
C ILE A 50 2.96 9.51 -5.87
N GLY A 51 2.95 8.65 -4.85
CA GLY A 51 3.12 9.00 -3.43
C GLY A 51 1.86 9.51 -2.72
N ARG A 52 0.66 9.07 -3.12
CA ARG A 52 -0.60 9.55 -2.50
C ARG A 52 -0.70 9.22 -1.01
N ASN A 53 -0.40 7.99 -0.62
CA ASN A 53 -0.46 7.59 0.79
C ASN A 53 0.65 8.23 1.61
N LEU A 54 1.84 8.43 1.02
CA LEU A 54 2.89 9.22 1.67
C LEU A 54 2.43 10.65 1.95
N LEU A 55 1.77 11.33 0.99
CA LEU A 55 1.16 12.64 1.22
C LEU A 55 0.08 12.59 2.31
N ASN A 56 -0.76 11.56 2.31
CA ASN A 56 -1.80 11.35 3.34
C ASN A 56 -1.17 11.13 4.73
N ASN A 57 0.05 10.59 4.81
CA ASN A 57 0.84 10.45 6.03
C ASN A 57 1.73 11.68 6.34
N GLY A 58 1.50 12.80 5.68
CA GLY A 58 2.28 14.03 5.90
C GLY A 58 3.74 13.94 5.45
N GLY A 59 4.05 13.06 4.51
CA GLY A 59 5.42 12.83 4.01
C GLY A 59 6.29 11.99 4.97
N GLN A 60 5.74 11.49 6.06
CA GLN A 60 6.48 10.68 7.05
C GLN A 60 6.65 9.25 6.54
N GLY A 61 7.72 9.01 5.78
CA GLY A 61 8.04 7.69 5.26
C GLY A 61 8.85 7.71 3.99
N VAL A 62 9.00 6.52 3.45
CA VAL A 62 9.72 6.23 2.21
C VAL A 62 8.83 5.42 1.29
N GLY A 63 8.75 5.80 0.03
CA GLY A 63 8.02 5.06 -0.99
C GLY A 63 8.93 4.27 -1.91
N LEU A 64 8.50 3.08 -2.28
CA LEU A 64 9.14 2.27 -3.30
C LEU A 64 8.17 2.04 -4.45
N ASP A 65 8.64 2.24 -5.68
CA ASP A 65 7.90 1.87 -6.87
C ASP A 65 8.86 1.38 -7.96
N HIS A 66 8.44 0.35 -8.69
CA HIS A 66 9.25 -0.19 -9.79
C HIS A 66 9.26 0.72 -11.03
N ASN A 67 8.30 1.68 -11.12
CA ASN A 67 8.19 2.63 -12.22
C ASN A 67 9.00 3.91 -11.92
N PRO A 68 10.13 4.17 -12.63
CA PRO A 68 10.95 5.35 -12.39
C PRO A 68 10.19 6.68 -12.59
N SER A 69 9.22 6.72 -13.51
CA SER A 69 8.41 7.92 -13.76
C SER A 69 7.51 8.25 -12.57
N SER A 70 6.92 7.23 -11.94
CA SER A 70 6.14 7.39 -10.71
C SER A 70 7.01 7.90 -9.56
N VAL A 71 8.21 7.32 -9.41
CA VAL A 71 9.20 7.76 -8.41
C VAL A 71 9.60 9.22 -8.62
N ALA A 72 9.88 9.62 -9.88
CA ALA A 72 10.23 11.00 -10.21
C ALA A 72 9.11 11.98 -9.83
N LEU A 73 7.85 11.62 -10.10
CA LEU A 73 6.69 12.44 -9.73
C LEU A 73 6.50 12.52 -8.20
N ALA A 74 6.68 11.42 -7.48
CA ALA A 74 6.63 11.44 -6.01
C ALA A 74 7.71 12.37 -5.44
N ARG A 75 8.94 12.30 -5.95
CA ARG A 75 10.04 13.21 -5.58
C ARG A 75 9.73 14.67 -5.93
N GLY A 76 9.13 14.94 -7.08
CA GLY A 76 8.70 16.28 -7.48
C GLY A 76 7.64 16.88 -6.55
N ARG A 77 6.98 16.07 -5.71
CA ARG A 77 6.05 16.48 -4.65
C ARG A 77 6.73 16.66 -3.29
N GLY A 78 8.06 16.60 -3.23
CA GLY A 78 8.83 16.68 -1.99
C GLY A 78 8.86 15.41 -1.16
N LEU A 79 8.47 14.26 -1.74
CA LEU A 79 8.45 12.98 -1.04
C LEU A 79 9.77 12.22 -1.22
N THR A 80 10.10 11.40 -0.23
CA THR A 80 11.22 10.45 -0.30
C THR A 80 10.75 9.18 -0.99
N ALA A 81 11.19 8.94 -2.22
CA ALA A 81 10.81 7.77 -3.00
C ALA A 81 11.99 7.22 -3.83
N PHE A 82 11.99 5.91 -4.05
CA PHE A 82 13.07 5.20 -4.75
C PHE A 82 12.52 4.09 -5.62
N THR A 83 13.27 3.71 -6.66
CA THR A 83 13.13 2.37 -7.22
C THR A 83 13.72 1.35 -6.26
N PRO A 84 13.33 0.04 -6.34
CA PRO A 84 13.90 -0.98 -5.48
C PRO A 84 15.44 -1.02 -5.48
N SER A 85 16.08 -0.87 -6.65
CA SER A 85 17.55 -0.82 -6.75
C SER A 85 18.15 0.40 -6.05
N GLN A 86 17.58 1.58 -6.28
CA GLN A 86 18.04 2.82 -5.62
C GLN A 86 17.86 2.78 -4.11
N PHE A 87 16.78 2.12 -3.64
CA PHE A 87 16.53 1.97 -2.20
C PHE A 87 17.64 1.18 -1.52
N LEU A 88 18.10 0.08 -2.14
CA LEU A 88 19.18 -0.76 -1.60
C LEU A 88 20.49 0.03 -1.39
N GLU A 89 20.74 1.05 -2.19
CA GLU A 89 21.92 1.92 -2.10
C GLU A 89 21.69 3.16 -1.21
N SER A 90 20.46 3.37 -0.74
CA SER A 90 20.11 4.57 0.02
C SER A 90 20.39 4.40 1.52
N ARG A 91 20.50 5.53 2.23
CA ARG A 91 20.57 5.55 3.70
C ARG A 91 19.33 4.96 4.39
N TYR A 92 18.24 4.75 3.65
CA TYR A 92 16.98 4.22 4.15
C TYR A 92 16.89 2.69 4.12
N ASN A 93 17.87 2.01 3.53
CA ASN A 93 18.02 0.55 3.55
C ASN A 93 18.57 0.09 4.91
N GLN A 94 17.75 0.19 5.94
CA GLN A 94 18.12 -0.15 7.33
C GLN A 94 17.08 -1.08 7.94
N ASP A 95 17.52 -2.22 8.45
CA ASP A 95 16.65 -3.18 9.12
C ASP A 95 15.99 -2.57 10.35
N SER A 96 14.76 -2.99 10.63
CA SER A 96 13.99 -2.58 11.80
C SER A 96 13.90 -1.05 11.98
N SER A 97 13.78 -0.30 10.87
CA SER A 97 13.75 1.18 10.89
C SER A 97 12.36 1.76 10.71
N TYR A 98 11.40 0.96 10.25
CA TYR A 98 10.06 1.43 9.90
C TYR A 98 9.03 0.98 10.94
N ASP A 99 8.12 1.90 11.28
CA ASP A 99 7.01 1.63 12.20
C ASP A 99 5.90 0.85 11.48
N SER A 100 5.79 1.02 10.15
CA SER A 100 4.85 0.26 9.33
C SER A 100 5.37 -0.04 7.92
N LEU A 101 4.87 -1.16 7.35
CA LEU A 101 4.88 -1.46 5.93
C LEU A 101 3.47 -1.26 5.40
N LEU A 102 3.30 -0.49 4.33
CA LEU A 102 2.03 -0.31 3.63
C LEU A 102 2.13 -0.92 2.23
N LEU A 103 1.19 -1.79 1.90
CA LEU A 103 0.92 -2.24 0.54
C LEU A 103 -0.56 -1.92 0.23
N ALA A 104 -0.78 -0.89 -0.58
CA ALA A 104 -2.11 -0.45 -0.99
C ALA A 104 -2.26 -0.64 -2.50
N HIS A 105 -3.16 -1.51 -2.92
CA HIS A 105 -3.39 -1.86 -4.32
C HIS A 105 -2.13 -2.44 -5.01
N VAL A 106 -1.51 -3.43 -4.38
CA VAL A 106 -0.28 -4.07 -4.87
C VAL A 106 -0.45 -5.58 -5.01
N VAL A 107 -0.90 -6.25 -3.94
CA VAL A 107 -0.88 -7.73 -3.90
C VAL A 107 -1.89 -8.36 -4.86
N GLU A 108 -2.96 -7.65 -5.22
CA GLU A 108 -3.94 -8.10 -6.20
C GLU A 108 -3.40 -8.22 -7.63
N HIS A 109 -2.25 -7.61 -7.93
CA HIS A 109 -1.59 -7.70 -9.24
C HIS A 109 -0.66 -8.92 -9.38
N MET A 110 -0.63 -9.79 -8.40
CA MET A 110 0.21 -10.99 -8.37
C MET A 110 -0.49 -12.16 -7.70
N THR A 111 0.08 -13.36 -7.84
CA THR A 111 -0.41 -14.55 -7.13
C THR A 111 -0.14 -14.45 -5.63
N ALA A 112 -0.90 -15.20 -4.82
CA ALA A 112 -0.69 -15.24 -3.37
C ALA A 112 0.74 -15.66 -2.99
N GLN A 113 1.36 -16.54 -3.78
CA GLN A 113 2.75 -16.96 -3.54
C GLN A 113 3.75 -15.83 -3.81
N GLU A 114 3.54 -15.04 -4.87
CA GLU A 114 4.38 -13.88 -5.19
C GLU A 114 4.18 -12.78 -4.15
N ALA A 115 2.92 -12.52 -3.73
CA ALA A 115 2.60 -11.57 -2.67
C ALA A 115 3.30 -11.94 -1.35
N LYS A 116 3.30 -13.24 -0.99
CA LYS A 116 4.02 -13.73 0.20
C LYS A 116 5.52 -13.48 0.11
N LYS A 117 6.14 -13.77 -1.04
CA LYS A 117 7.57 -13.50 -1.26
C LYS A 117 7.89 -12.01 -1.19
N LEU A 118 7.04 -11.17 -1.80
CA LEU A 118 7.21 -9.71 -1.77
C LEU A 118 7.16 -9.20 -0.33
N VAL A 119 6.12 -9.50 0.43
CA VAL A 119 5.99 -9.04 1.82
C VAL A 119 7.16 -9.55 2.66
N GLN A 120 7.52 -10.84 2.53
CA GLN A 120 8.63 -11.45 3.27
C GLN A 120 9.96 -10.73 3.04
N GLN A 121 10.23 -10.28 1.80
CA GLN A 121 11.43 -9.53 1.46
C GLN A 121 11.56 -8.22 2.25
N TYR A 122 10.43 -7.55 2.51
CA TYR A 122 10.41 -6.26 3.19
C TYR A 122 10.17 -6.34 4.70
N LEU A 123 9.80 -7.51 5.26
CA LEU A 123 9.57 -7.67 6.71
C LEU A 123 10.81 -7.41 7.57
N ARG A 124 12.02 -7.53 7.00
CA ARG A 124 13.26 -7.18 7.70
C ARG A 124 13.30 -5.71 8.12
N TYR A 125 12.71 -4.81 7.35
CA TYR A 125 12.68 -3.38 7.59
C TYR A 125 11.69 -2.96 8.68
N LEU A 126 10.69 -3.81 8.95
CA LEU A 126 9.67 -3.55 9.96
C LEU A 126 10.23 -3.81 11.36
N LYS A 127 10.08 -2.81 12.25
CA LYS A 127 10.43 -2.93 13.67
C LYS A 127 9.68 -4.09 14.33
N PRO A 128 10.23 -4.71 15.40
CA PRO A 128 9.42 -5.51 16.32
C PRO A 128 8.23 -4.67 16.84
N GLY A 129 7.03 -5.24 16.86
CA GLY A 129 5.79 -4.52 17.17
C GLY A 129 5.28 -3.59 16.06
N GLY A 130 6.04 -3.40 14.97
CA GLY A 130 5.62 -2.62 13.80
C GLY A 130 4.47 -3.29 13.05
N LYS A 131 3.78 -2.51 12.22
CA LYS A 131 2.53 -2.93 11.56
C LYS A 131 2.72 -3.21 10.07
N LEU A 132 2.17 -4.33 9.59
CA LEU A 132 1.85 -4.51 8.18
C LEU A 132 0.43 -4.00 7.95
N ILE A 133 0.24 -3.12 6.96
CA ILE A 133 -1.06 -2.59 6.54
C ILE A 133 -1.27 -3.01 5.08
N LEU A 134 -2.26 -3.86 4.85
CA LEU A 134 -2.67 -4.29 3.51
C LEU A 134 -4.00 -3.63 3.16
N ILE A 135 -4.10 -3.07 1.95
CA ILE A 135 -5.33 -2.49 1.40
C ILE A 135 -5.54 -3.08 0.01
N CYS A 136 -6.66 -3.76 -0.19
CA CYS A 136 -7.01 -4.41 -1.46
C CYS A 136 -8.42 -4.02 -1.90
N PRO A 137 -8.71 -3.95 -3.21
CA PRO A 137 -10.05 -3.65 -3.69
C PRO A 137 -11.02 -4.76 -3.34
N GLN A 138 -12.26 -4.40 -3.03
CA GLN A 138 -13.34 -5.37 -2.94
C GLN A 138 -13.79 -5.80 -4.34
N LYS A 139 -14.76 -6.71 -4.41
CA LYS A 139 -15.12 -7.44 -5.63
C LYS A 139 -15.41 -6.56 -6.85
N ALA A 140 -16.10 -5.42 -6.67
CA ALA A 140 -16.36 -4.48 -7.76
C ALA A 140 -15.08 -3.80 -8.24
N GLY A 141 -14.23 -3.33 -7.31
CA GLY A 141 -12.94 -2.72 -7.62
C GLY A 141 -11.98 -3.72 -8.27
N PHE A 142 -11.91 -4.95 -7.75
CA PHE A 142 -11.09 -6.01 -8.35
C PHE A 142 -11.46 -6.27 -9.82
N LYS A 143 -12.77 -6.34 -10.14
CA LYS A 143 -13.24 -6.59 -11.51
C LYS A 143 -13.07 -5.40 -12.46
N SER A 144 -12.85 -4.19 -11.94
CA SER A 144 -12.76 -2.97 -12.74
C SER A 144 -11.41 -2.76 -13.41
N ASP A 145 -10.40 -3.53 -13.03
CA ASP A 145 -9.06 -3.44 -13.61
C ASP A 145 -8.59 -4.80 -14.11
N SER A 146 -8.29 -4.86 -15.42
CA SER A 146 -7.83 -6.08 -16.10
C SER A 146 -6.41 -6.51 -15.74
N THR A 147 -5.67 -5.68 -15.01
CA THR A 147 -4.31 -6.02 -14.52
C THR A 147 -4.32 -6.79 -13.22
N HIS A 148 -5.49 -6.92 -12.57
CA HIS A 148 -5.64 -7.72 -11.37
C HIS A 148 -5.54 -9.22 -11.69
N VAL A 149 -4.71 -9.92 -10.93
CA VAL A 149 -4.38 -11.34 -11.13
C VAL A 149 -5.14 -12.22 -10.16
N GLU A 150 -5.11 -11.88 -8.87
CA GLU A 150 -5.72 -12.68 -7.82
C GLU A 150 -6.51 -11.82 -6.81
N TYR A 151 -7.72 -12.26 -6.49
CA TYR A 151 -8.57 -11.55 -5.54
C TYR A 151 -8.17 -11.84 -4.09
N PHE A 152 -7.83 -10.77 -3.35
CA PHE A 152 -7.53 -10.84 -1.93
C PHE A 152 -8.70 -10.31 -1.12
N ASP A 153 -9.45 -11.22 -0.50
CA ASP A 153 -10.41 -10.90 0.55
C ASP A 153 -9.75 -10.96 1.93
N LEU A 154 -10.50 -10.68 2.98
CA LEU A 154 -9.97 -10.66 4.35
C LEU A 154 -9.40 -12.01 4.79
N VAL A 155 -9.98 -13.13 4.32
CA VAL A 155 -9.49 -14.48 4.66
C VAL A 155 -8.11 -14.70 4.05
N LYS A 156 -7.96 -14.42 2.75
CA LYS A 156 -6.68 -14.58 2.06
C LYS A 156 -5.61 -13.61 2.56
N MET A 157 -5.99 -12.37 2.91
CA MET A 157 -5.08 -11.40 3.52
C MET A 157 -4.62 -11.88 4.91
N GLN A 158 -5.49 -12.50 5.69
CA GLN A 158 -5.17 -13.11 6.97
C GLN A 158 -4.20 -14.29 6.80
N GLU A 159 -4.50 -15.22 5.89
CA GLU A 159 -3.62 -16.36 5.57
C GLU A 159 -2.22 -15.87 5.16
N LEU A 160 -2.13 -14.80 4.36
CA LEU A 160 -0.87 -14.18 3.98
C LEU A 160 -0.11 -13.67 5.21
N ALA A 161 -0.76 -12.91 6.08
CA ALA A 161 -0.13 -12.31 7.26
C ALA A 161 0.31 -13.39 8.27
N GLU A 162 -0.58 -14.33 8.62
CA GLU A 162 -0.30 -15.43 9.55
C GLU A 162 0.77 -16.38 9.00
N GLY A 163 0.73 -16.67 7.70
CA GLY A 163 1.75 -17.47 7.02
C GLY A 163 3.14 -16.82 6.98
N LEU A 164 3.26 -15.55 7.39
CA LEU A 164 4.49 -14.80 7.58
C LEU A 164 4.84 -14.59 9.06
N GLY A 165 4.07 -15.21 9.98
CA GLY A 165 4.29 -15.09 11.43
C GLY A 165 3.83 -13.76 12.02
N LEU A 166 2.95 -13.03 11.34
CA LEU A 166 2.38 -11.77 11.86
C LEU A 166 1.09 -12.05 12.63
N LEU A 167 0.80 -11.20 13.61
CA LEU A 167 -0.42 -11.26 14.42
C LEU A 167 -1.45 -10.29 13.84
N VAL A 168 -2.60 -10.80 13.39
CA VAL A 168 -3.68 -9.96 12.86
C VAL A 168 -4.31 -9.18 14.00
N LEU A 169 -4.30 -7.85 13.88
CA LEU A 169 -4.84 -6.93 14.87
C LEU A 169 -6.24 -6.46 14.48
N LYS A 170 -6.47 -6.28 13.17
CA LYS A 170 -7.68 -5.64 12.68
C LYS A 170 -7.98 -6.05 11.25
N GLN A 171 -9.28 -6.21 10.97
CA GLN A 171 -9.84 -6.39 9.64
C GLN A 171 -11.05 -5.47 9.50
N GLU A 172 -11.14 -4.72 8.41
CA GLU A 172 -12.25 -3.81 8.18
C GLU A 172 -12.54 -3.59 6.71
N SER A 173 -13.74 -3.09 6.43
CA SER A 173 -14.15 -2.58 5.14
C SER A 173 -14.12 -1.05 5.17
N PHE A 174 -13.61 -0.42 4.11
CA PHE A 174 -13.49 1.03 4.01
C PHE A 174 -13.82 1.50 2.58
N PRO A 175 -14.46 2.65 2.36
CA PRO A 175 -15.05 3.53 3.38
C PRO A 175 -16.42 3.07 3.89
N PHE A 176 -17.05 2.09 3.24
CA PHE A 176 -18.40 1.64 3.54
C PHE A 176 -18.43 0.17 4.02
N PRO A 177 -19.57 -0.29 4.58
CA PRO A 177 -19.76 -1.69 4.96
C PRO A 177 -19.51 -2.68 3.80
N PRO A 178 -19.15 -3.94 4.09
CA PRO A 178 -18.71 -4.91 3.09
C PRO A 178 -19.67 -5.14 1.92
N PHE A 179 -21.00 -5.08 2.15
CA PHE A 179 -21.99 -5.34 1.11
C PHE A 179 -21.95 -4.29 -0.02
N ILE A 180 -21.51 -3.06 0.27
CA ILE A 180 -21.35 -1.97 -0.71
C ILE A 180 -20.26 -2.31 -1.73
N GLY A 181 -19.22 -3.01 -1.34
CA GLY A 181 -18.13 -3.40 -2.23
C GLY A 181 -18.49 -4.40 -3.34
N ARG A 182 -19.75 -4.85 -3.37
CA ARG A 182 -20.30 -5.59 -4.52
C ARG A 182 -20.59 -4.69 -5.72
N PHE A 183 -20.80 -3.39 -5.48
CA PHE A 183 -21.29 -2.41 -6.47
C PHE A 183 -20.37 -1.18 -6.57
N PHE A 184 -19.74 -0.79 -5.48
CA PHE A 184 -18.92 0.40 -5.40
C PHE A 184 -17.43 0.06 -5.52
N VAL A 185 -16.82 0.52 -6.60
CA VAL A 185 -15.44 0.15 -6.99
C VAL A 185 -14.35 0.65 -6.03
N TYR A 186 -14.66 1.70 -5.23
CA TYR A 186 -13.71 2.28 -4.28
C TYR A 186 -13.92 1.77 -2.84
N ASN A 187 -14.64 0.64 -2.67
CA ASN A 187 -14.71 -0.02 -1.37
C ASN A 187 -13.57 -1.04 -1.27
N GLU A 188 -12.89 -1.04 -0.16
CA GLU A 188 -11.63 -1.75 0.04
C GLU A 188 -11.69 -2.69 1.24
N TRP A 189 -10.93 -3.76 1.18
CA TRP A 189 -10.57 -4.57 2.33
C TRP A 189 -9.29 -4.04 2.94
N VAL A 190 -9.27 -3.93 4.26
CA VAL A 190 -8.10 -3.52 5.00
C VAL A 190 -7.78 -4.53 6.08
N LEU A 191 -6.52 -4.94 6.13
CA LEU A 191 -5.98 -5.76 7.19
C LEU A 191 -4.78 -5.05 7.82
N VAL A 192 -4.75 -5.03 9.15
CA VAL A 192 -3.59 -4.57 9.93
C VAL A 192 -3.10 -5.75 10.76
N ALA A 193 -1.83 -6.09 10.60
CA ALA A 193 -1.17 -7.11 11.40
C ALA A 193 0.11 -6.55 12.03
N SER A 194 0.56 -7.11 13.13
CA SER A 194 1.80 -6.69 13.79
C SER A 194 2.88 -7.77 13.70
N LYS A 195 4.13 -7.32 13.56
CA LYS A 195 5.30 -8.16 13.75
C LYS A 195 5.44 -8.45 15.24
N PRO A 196 5.55 -9.72 15.68
CA PRO A 196 5.75 -10.03 17.08
C PRO A 196 6.91 -9.25 17.70
N MET A 197 6.75 -8.84 18.95
CA MET A 197 7.89 -8.36 19.73
C MET A 197 8.84 -9.53 19.90
N THR A 198 10.07 -9.42 19.42
CA THR A 198 11.10 -10.39 19.78
C THR A 198 11.22 -10.34 21.31
N SER A 199 10.89 -11.44 22.01
CA SER A 199 11.27 -11.56 23.40
C SER A 199 12.78 -11.41 23.46
N ALA A 200 13.27 -10.40 24.17
CA ALA A 200 14.67 -10.33 24.54
C ALA A 200 14.98 -11.65 25.27
N ARG A 201 15.80 -12.50 24.64
CA ARG A 201 16.39 -13.68 25.29
C ARG A 201 17.54 -13.21 26.17
#